data_6d206f42e84e1fb414b7dc6253b0c072
#
_entry.id   6d206f42e84e1fb414b7dc6253b0c072
#
_cell.length_a   1.000
_cell.length_b   1.000
_cell.length_c   1.000
_cell.angle_alpha   90.00
_cell.angle_beta   90.00
_cell.angle_gamma   90.00
#
_symmetry.space_group_name_H-M   'P 1'
#
loop_
_entity.id
_entity.type
_entity.pdbx_description
1 polymer ?
#
loop_
_entity_poly.entity_id
_entity_poly.type
_entity_poly.pdbx_seq_one_letter_code
_entity_poly.pdbx_strand_id
1 'polypeptide(L)'
;MTRAASAVLAASAALVACSAPATLSDLRTAERRADAGDVDGAVAAYRAAQVSCRALRPARRALAACGEALLGEAEVLERAGRTQPAIEAYLAIPGRAASDRTTAATATCRAGELLLRDHQLAPAWTALWRAVTDYPDEPAAGDALRVLLTDGRRRDPRALADQIAAVLTPLAETDVADNLVWSLADLNEHELGNPEAARALYDRIPVDTPASGLRDDARWHAARLSRQLGDPAGAVARLRALLATREVALGAGSYFSIWLDDAQLELGKILRDDLHDLPGAVAAFGRLPLDYPASILRDDALYELAVTLERMRDHPAACATLARLATQFADSKYIARGRELGC
;
A
#
# COMPACT_ATOMS: atom_id res chain seq x y z
N MET A 1 44.92 75.10 -8.94
CA MET A 1 45.67 74.18 -9.84
C MET A 1 45.81 72.85 -9.16
N THR A 2 45.02 71.86 -9.53
CA THR A 2 45.34 70.41 -9.40
C THR A 2 44.19 69.64 -10.04
N ARG A 3 44.46 69.02 -11.13
CA ARG A 3 43.51 68.15 -11.90
C ARG A 3 43.43 66.82 -11.18
N ALA A 4 42.21 66.40 -10.81
CA ALA A 4 41.90 65.07 -10.40
C ALA A 4 41.55 64.19 -11.60
N ALA A 5 42.33 63.17 -11.85
CA ALA A 5 42.10 62.16 -12.91
C ALA A 5 41.11 61.14 -12.38
N SER A 6 39.95 61.04 -13.04
CA SER A 6 38.96 59.97 -12.81
C SER A 6 39.40 58.72 -13.53
N ALA A 7 39.76 57.68 -12.76
CA ALA A 7 39.98 56.34 -13.28
C ALA A 7 38.61 55.63 -13.41
N VAL A 8 38.22 55.34 -14.63
CA VAL A 8 37.05 54.48 -14.94
C VAL A 8 37.49 53.03 -14.80
N LEU A 9 37.08 52.38 -13.74
CA LEU A 9 37.17 50.92 -13.59
C LEU A 9 36.07 50.28 -14.46
N ALA A 10 36.50 49.71 -15.60
CA ALA A 10 35.64 48.82 -16.38
C ALA A 10 35.56 47.46 -15.65
N ALA A 11 34.43 47.27 -14.99
CA ALA A 11 34.04 45.95 -14.41
C ALA A 11 33.65 45.03 -15.55
N SER A 12 34.56 44.14 -15.99
CA SER A 12 34.23 43.06 -16.88
C SER A 12 33.36 42.06 -16.14
N ALA A 13 32.06 42.13 -16.32
CA ALA A 13 31.12 41.10 -15.88
C ALA A 13 31.38 39.86 -16.74
N ALA A 14 32.15 38.93 -16.22
CA ALA A 14 32.26 37.61 -16.78
C ALA A 14 30.87 36.95 -16.63
N LEU A 15 30.18 36.85 -17.73
CA LEU A 15 28.98 35.98 -17.87
C LEU A 15 29.50 34.55 -17.60
N VAL A 16 29.35 34.09 -16.34
CA VAL A 16 29.39 32.67 -16.02
C VAL A 16 28.15 32.08 -16.68
N ALA A 17 28.31 31.61 -17.91
CA ALA A 17 27.33 30.75 -18.54
C ALA A 17 27.14 29.58 -17.58
N CYS A 18 25.92 29.46 -16.99
CA CYS A 18 25.49 28.28 -16.28
C CYS A 18 25.42 27.12 -17.27
N SER A 19 26.58 26.56 -17.63
CA SER A 19 26.65 25.28 -18.29
C SER A 19 26.06 24.27 -17.32
N ALA A 20 25.00 23.56 -17.74
CA ALA A 20 24.48 22.42 -16.97
C ALA A 20 25.69 21.51 -16.60
N PRO A 21 25.74 21.01 -15.36
CA PRO A 21 26.85 20.15 -14.97
C PRO A 21 26.98 19.02 -15.99
N ALA A 22 28.19 18.62 -16.30
CA ALA A 22 28.53 17.59 -17.31
C ALA A 22 27.62 16.34 -17.17
N THR A 23 27.33 15.94 -15.95
CA THR A 23 26.39 14.85 -15.60
C THR A 23 25.02 15.00 -16.24
N LEU A 24 24.42 16.19 -16.21
CA LEU A 24 23.08 16.41 -16.81
C LEU A 24 23.13 16.40 -18.34
N SER A 25 24.24 16.84 -18.93
CA SER A 25 24.47 16.76 -20.38
C SER A 25 24.62 15.30 -20.83
N ASP A 26 25.38 14.51 -20.06
CA ASP A 26 25.61 13.09 -20.34
C ASP A 26 24.32 12.27 -20.18
N LEU A 27 23.51 12.54 -19.14
CA LEU A 27 22.19 11.92 -18.95
C LEU A 27 21.26 12.18 -20.13
N ARG A 28 21.08 13.43 -20.55
CA ARG A 28 20.25 13.75 -21.71
C ARG A 28 20.75 13.10 -23.00
N THR A 29 22.04 12.86 -23.09
CA THR A 29 22.62 12.16 -24.25
C THR A 29 22.33 10.66 -24.17
N ALA A 30 22.39 10.07 -22.97
CA ALA A 30 22.04 8.68 -22.73
C ALA A 30 20.57 8.40 -23.03
N GLU A 31 19.66 9.25 -22.53
CA GLU A 31 18.23 9.15 -22.78
C GLU A 31 17.90 9.23 -24.30
N ARG A 32 18.42 10.23 -24.99
CA ARG A 32 18.22 10.36 -26.44
C ARG A 32 18.70 9.13 -27.22
N ARG A 33 19.82 8.52 -26.83
CA ARG A 33 20.34 7.32 -27.46
C ARG A 33 19.45 6.11 -27.15
N ALA A 34 19.00 6.01 -25.91
CA ALA A 34 18.05 4.96 -25.50
C ALA A 34 16.75 5.05 -26.30
N ASP A 35 16.19 6.27 -26.46
CA ASP A 35 14.98 6.50 -27.24
C ASP A 35 15.18 6.22 -28.74
N ALA A 36 16.40 6.42 -29.25
CA ALA A 36 16.79 6.08 -30.62
C ALA A 36 17.07 4.57 -30.83
N GLY A 37 17.04 3.75 -29.77
CA GLY A 37 17.36 2.33 -29.81
C GLY A 37 18.87 2.03 -29.86
N ASP A 38 19.72 3.04 -29.70
CA ASP A 38 21.19 2.88 -29.60
C ASP A 38 21.58 2.42 -28.19
N VAL A 39 21.36 1.14 -27.91
CA VAL A 39 21.58 0.54 -26.57
C VAL A 39 23.03 0.70 -26.11
N ASP A 40 23.99 0.37 -26.98
CA ASP A 40 25.40 0.44 -26.59
C ASP A 40 25.90 1.88 -26.40
N GLY A 41 25.44 2.80 -27.24
CA GLY A 41 25.69 4.22 -27.09
C GLY A 41 25.01 4.81 -25.82
N ALA A 42 23.82 4.37 -25.48
CA ALA A 42 23.13 4.78 -24.26
C ALA A 42 23.89 4.29 -23.00
N VAL A 43 24.25 3.02 -22.96
CA VAL A 43 25.05 2.44 -21.86
C VAL A 43 26.39 3.19 -21.70
N ALA A 44 27.09 3.48 -22.79
CA ALA A 44 28.34 4.25 -22.74
C ALA A 44 28.14 5.67 -22.17
N ALA A 45 27.01 6.33 -22.54
CA ALA A 45 26.69 7.67 -22.05
C ALA A 45 26.26 7.65 -20.56
N TYR A 46 25.49 6.65 -20.12
CA TYR A 46 25.17 6.49 -18.69
C TYR A 46 26.43 6.25 -17.86
N ARG A 47 27.38 5.43 -18.35
CA ARG A 47 28.67 5.22 -17.70
C ARG A 47 29.51 6.49 -17.62
N ALA A 48 29.50 7.33 -18.65
CA ALA A 48 30.14 8.64 -18.63
C ALA A 48 29.54 9.54 -17.56
N ALA A 49 28.19 9.59 -17.47
CA ALA A 49 27.47 10.30 -16.41
C ALA A 49 27.86 9.82 -15.00
N GLN A 50 27.97 8.51 -14.78
CA GLN A 50 28.42 7.92 -13.51
C GLN A 50 29.86 8.31 -13.14
N VAL A 51 30.77 8.44 -14.12
CA VAL A 51 32.13 8.94 -13.88
C VAL A 51 32.08 10.41 -13.43
N SER A 52 31.30 11.23 -14.12
CA SER A 52 31.10 12.64 -13.77
C SER A 52 30.51 12.81 -12.36
N CYS A 53 29.61 11.90 -11.92
CA CYS A 53 29.05 11.86 -10.59
C CYS A 53 30.07 11.70 -9.47
N ARG A 54 31.11 10.90 -9.66
CA ARG A 54 32.15 10.67 -8.65
C ARG A 54 32.96 11.92 -8.32
N ALA A 55 32.99 12.89 -9.24
CA ALA A 55 33.67 14.16 -9.07
C ALA A 55 32.81 15.23 -8.35
N LEU A 56 31.51 15.01 -8.20
CA LEU A 56 30.60 15.97 -7.59
C LEU A 56 30.59 15.85 -6.06
N ARG A 57 30.61 17.01 -5.37
CA ARG A 57 30.33 17.04 -3.93
C ARG A 57 28.82 16.73 -3.71
N PRO A 58 28.45 16.05 -2.59
CA PRO A 58 27.09 15.55 -2.39
C PRO A 58 26.08 16.69 -2.14
N ALA A 59 25.58 17.29 -3.22
CA ALA A 59 24.36 18.09 -3.18
C ALA A 59 23.17 17.20 -3.57
N ARG A 60 21.99 17.36 -2.95
CA ARG A 60 20.80 16.52 -3.21
C ARG A 60 20.47 16.31 -4.69
N ARG A 61 20.58 17.39 -5.50
CA ARG A 61 20.37 17.30 -6.96
C ARG A 61 21.43 16.46 -7.69
N ALA A 62 22.66 16.47 -7.20
CA ALA A 62 23.73 15.65 -7.75
C ALA A 62 23.52 14.17 -7.42
N LEU A 63 23.03 13.85 -6.21
CA LEU A 63 22.70 12.48 -5.81
C LEU A 63 21.58 11.89 -6.67
N ALA A 64 20.51 12.64 -6.93
CA ALA A 64 19.41 12.20 -7.78
C ALA A 64 19.89 11.90 -9.22
N ALA A 65 20.67 12.81 -9.83
CA ALA A 65 21.21 12.61 -11.18
C ALA A 65 22.18 11.41 -11.24
N CYS A 66 22.90 11.14 -10.16
CA CYS A 66 23.77 9.96 -10.07
C CYS A 66 22.98 8.66 -9.94
N GLY A 67 21.90 8.66 -9.15
CA GLY A 67 20.97 7.55 -9.05
C GLY A 67 20.35 7.23 -10.41
N GLU A 68 19.87 8.27 -11.11
CA GLU A 68 19.32 8.18 -12.46
C GLU A 68 20.33 7.60 -13.47
N ALA A 69 21.59 8.01 -13.41
CA ALA A 69 22.65 7.47 -14.27
C ALA A 69 22.93 5.97 -14.01
N LEU A 70 22.84 5.54 -12.75
CA LEU A 70 23.03 4.15 -12.35
C LEU A 70 21.85 3.28 -12.78
N LEU A 71 20.62 3.70 -12.48
CA LEU A 71 19.41 2.97 -12.86
C LEU A 71 19.24 2.94 -14.38
N GLY A 72 19.46 4.06 -15.07
CA GLY A 72 19.30 4.16 -16.52
C GLY A 72 20.18 3.20 -17.32
N GLU A 73 21.41 2.92 -16.87
CA GLU A 73 22.26 1.88 -17.48
C GLU A 73 21.58 0.51 -17.39
N ALA A 74 21.10 0.14 -16.21
CA ALA A 74 20.48 -1.16 -15.98
C ALA A 74 19.13 -1.29 -16.72
N GLU A 75 18.32 -0.25 -16.70
CA GLU A 75 16.99 -0.20 -17.36
C GLU A 75 17.10 -0.30 -18.89
N VAL A 76 18.10 0.34 -19.50
CA VAL A 76 18.34 0.23 -20.95
C VAL A 76 18.72 -1.19 -21.32
N LEU A 77 19.56 -1.84 -20.54
CA LEU A 77 19.93 -3.23 -20.74
C LEU A 77 18.71 -4.17 -20.57
N GLU A 78 17.88 -3.91 -19.55
CA GLU A 78 16.64 -4.67 -19.32
C GLU A 78 15.67 -4.52 -20.50
N ARG A 79 15.39 -3.28 -20.94
CA ARG A 79 14.51 -3.00 -22.08
C ARG A 79 15.03 -3.62 -23.40
N ALA A 80 16.34 -3.73 -23.54
CA ALA A 80 16.97 -4.37 -24.70
C ALA A 80 16.96 -5.91 -24.63
N GLY A 81 16.38 -6.51 -23.57
CA GLY A 81 16.39 -7.96 -23.37
C GLY A 81 17.75 -8.54 -22.99
N ARG A 82 18.72 -7.69 -22.62
CA ARG A 82 20.04 -8.12 -22.15
C ARG A 82 19.96 -8.47 -20.66
N THR A 83 19.23 -9.54 -20.35
CA THR A 83 18.84 -9.89 -18.96
C THR A 83 20.02 -10.00 -18.01
N GLN A 84 21.03 -10.83 -18.34
CA GLN A 84 22.16 -11.04 -17.43
C GLN A 84 23.01 -9.76 -17.21
N PRO A 85 23.36 -8.97 -18.24
CA PRO A 85 23.99 -7.66 -18.03
C PRO A 85 23.16 -6.67 -17.22
N ALA A 86 21.82 -6.68 -17.35
CA ALA A 86 20.94 -5.84 -16.55
C ALA A 86 20.96 -6.23 -15.07
N ILE A 87 20.87 -7.53 -14.76
CA ILE A 87 20.97 -8.06 -13.41
C ILE A 87 22.29 -7.64 -12.76
N GLU A 88 23.41 -7.82 -13.47
CA GLU A 88 24.75 -7.43 -12.97
C GLU A 88 24.84 -5.91 -12.70
N ALA A 89 24.27 -5.10 -13.60
CA ALA A 89 24.23 -3.66 -13.44
C ALA A 89 23.41 -3.26 -12.20
N TYR A 90 22.19 -3.81 -12.01
CA TYR A 90 21.38 -3.54 -10.84
C TYR A 90 22.06 -3.99 -9.54
N LEU A 91 22.61 -5.20 -9.49
CA LEU A 91 23.29 -5.73 -8.30
C LEU A 91 24.54 -4.93 -7.90
N ALA A 92 25.17 -4.23 -8.84
CA ALA A 92 26.32 -3.39 -8.57
C ALA A 92 25.95 -2.02 -7.95
N ILE A 93 24.69 -1.56 -8.07
CA ILE A 93 24.25 -0.23 -7.65
C ILE A 93 24.35 -0.01 -6.13
N PRO A 94 23.94 -0.92 -5.23
CA PRO A 94 24.05 -0.71 -3.80
C PRO A 94 25.47 -0.35 -3.35
N GLY A 95 26.49 -0.97 -3.92
CA GLY A 95 27.88 -0.66 -3.63
C GLY A 95 28.36 0.68 -4.16
N ARG A 96 27.66 1.26 -5.16
CA ARG A 96 27.99 2.55 -5.79
C ARG A 96 27.16 3.71 -5.27
N ALA A 97 25.93 3.45 -4.84
CA ALA A 97 24.94 4.41 -4.39
C ALA A 97 24.72 4.35 -2.87
N ALA A 98 25.74 4.03 -2.09
CA ALA A 98 25.64 3.82 -0.65
C ALA A 98 25.00 5.00 0.13
N SER A 99 25.06 6.22 -0.42
CA SER A 99 24.42 7.42 0.15
C SER A 99 23.00 7.71 -0.39
N ASP A 100 22.58 7.02 -1.44
CA ASP A 100 21.24 7.10 -2.05
C ASP A 100 20.50 5.78 -1.84
N ARG A 101 19.80 5.72 -0.71
CA ARG A 101 19.06 4.52 -0.28
C ARG A 101 17.95 4.16 -1.24
N THR A 102 17.23 5.15 -1.77
CA THR A 102 16.09 4.94 -2.69
C THR A 102 16.57 4.26 -3.98
N THR A 103 17.65 4.76 -4.58
CA THR A 103 18.25 4.14 -5.78
C THR A 103 18.74 2.71 -5.49
N ALA A 104 19.41 2.50 -4.35
CA ALA A 104 19.93 1.18 -3.99
C ALA A 104 18.80 0.18 -3.73
N ALA A 105 17.75 0.60 -3.03
CA ALA A 105 16.55 -0.21 -2.77
C ALA A 105 15.85 -0.61 -4.07
N THR A 106 15.57 0.36 -4.93
CA THR A 106 14.95 0.15 -6.24
C THR A 106 15.76 -0.84 -7.09
N ALA A 107 17.06 -0.64 -7.18
CA ALA A 107 17.94 -1.53 -7.94
C ALA A 107 17.94 -2.96 -7.38
N THR A 108 17.98 -3.11 -6.05
CA THR A 108 17.98 -4.42 -5.39
C THR A 108 16.65 -5.17 -5.65
N CYS A 109 15.53 -4.47 -5.57
CA CYS A 109 14.22 -5.03 -5.89
C CYS A 109 14.13 -5.46 -7.37
N ARG A 110 14.53 -4.58 -8.30
CA ARG A 110 14.51 -4.88 -9.75
C ARG A 110 15.43 -6.04 -10.12
N ALA A 111 16.61 -6.14 -9.49
CA ALA A 111 17.49 -7.31 -9.66
C ALA A 111 16.78 -8.60 -9.25
N GLY A 112 16.07 -8.59 -8.10
CA GLY A 112 15.30 -9.73 -7.64
C GLY A 112 14.18 -10.13 -8.60
N GLU A 113 13.44 -9.17 -9.14
CA GLU A 113 12.39 -9.41 -10.15
C GLU A 113 12.95 -10.02 -11.43
N LEU A 114 14.08 -9.51 -11.92
CA LEU A 114 14.75 -10.01 -13.11
C LEU A 114 15.29 -11.43 -12.91
N LEU A 115 15.88 -11.70 -11.76
CA LEU A 115 16.36 -13.03 -11.38
C LEU A 115 15.21 -14.05 -11.32
N LEU A 116 14.02 -13.65 -10.82
CA LEU A 116 12.83 -14.52 -10.84
C LEU A 116 12.40 -14.82 -12.28
N ARG A 117 12.36 -13.81 -13.14
CA ARG A 117 12.02 -13.98 -14.57
C ARG A 117 13.02 -14.88 -15.31
N ASP A 118 14.29 -14.83 -14.91
CA ASP A 118 15.38 -15.66 -15.43
C ASP A 118 15.49 -17.04 -14.73
N HIS A 119 14.49 -17.39 -13.91
CA HIS A 119 14.41 -18.65 -13.17
C HIS A 119 15.55 -18.90 -12.17
N GLN A 120 16.29 -17.88 -11.75
CA GLN A 120 17.34 -17.93 -10.75
C GLN A 120 16.75 -17.71 -9.34
N LEU A 121 16.04 -18.69 -8.81
CA LEU A 121 15.18 -18.56 -7.63
C LEU A 121 15.93 -18.13 -6.37
N ALA A 122 16.99 -18.83 -5.98
CA ALA A 122 17.71 -18.55 -4.75
C ALA A 122 18.37 -17.15 -4.74
N PRO A 123 19.08 -16.72 -5.80
CA PRO A 123 19.56 -15.34 -5.89
C PRO A 123 18.42 -14.31 -5.88
N ALA A 124 17.30 -14.60 -6.55
CA ALA A 124 16.15 -13.70 -6.59
C ALA A 124 15.57 -13.44 -5.19
N TRP A 125 15.31 -14.50 -4.44
CA TRP A 125 14.81 -14.40 -3.07
C TRP A 125 15.80 -13.67 -2.15
N THR A 126 17.09 -13.94 -2.30
CA THR A 126 18.12 -13.21 -1.56
C THR A 126 18.09 -11.71 -1.85
N ALA A 127 17.96 -11.31 -3.12
CA ALA A 127 17.89 -9.90 -3.51
C ALA A 127 16.59 -9.24 -2.99
N LEU A 128 15.44 -9.91 -3.14
CA LEU A 128 14.16 -9.39 -2.67
C LEU A 128 14.13 -9.21 -1.15
N TRP A 129 14.60 -10.20 -0.39
CA TRP A 129 14.70 -10.07 1.07
C TRP A 129 15.68 -8.95 1.48
N ARG A 130 16.79 -8.78 0.76
CA ARG A 130 17.69 -7.65 1.01
C ARG A 130 17.00 -6.30 0.74
N ALA A 131 16.15 -6.21 -0.27
CA ALA A 131 15.37 -4.98 -0.49
C ALA A 131 14.45 -4.68 0.70
N VAL A 132 13.84 -5.71 1.31
CA VAL A 132 13.00 -5.56 2.52
C VAL A 132 13.83 -5.24 3.76
N THR A 133 14.95 -5.93 3.99
CA THR A 133 15.67 -5.86 5.27
C THR A 133 16.71 -4.75 5.34
N ASP A 134 17.40 -4.45 4.22
CA ASP A 134 18.45 -3.42 4.19
C ASP A 134 17.86 -2.02 3.95
N TYR A 135 16.63 -1.94 3.35
CA TYR A 135 15.97 -0.70 2.96
C TYR A 135 14.49 -0.64 3.40
N PRO A 136 14.16 -0.95 4.65
CA PRO A 136 12.78 -1.15 5.09
C PRO A 136 11.89 0.11 5.03
N ASP A 137 12.50 1.31 4.99
CA ASP A 137 11.80 2.60 4.92
C ASP A 137 11.70 3.14 3.48
N GLU A 138 12.13 2.34 2.49
CA GLU A 138 12.04 2.73 1.09
C GLU A 138 10.83 2.05 0.41
N PRO A 139 10.14 2.72 -0.52
CA PRO A 139 8.98 2.12 -1.21
C PRO A 139 9.27 0.76 -1.86
N ALA A 140 10.50 0.56 -2.33
CA ALA A 140 10.94 -0.69 -2.94
C ALA A 140 10.90 -1.89 -1.98
N ALA A 141 10.90 -1.68 -0.66
CA ALA A 141 10.72 -2.76 0.33
C ALA A 141 9.31 -3.37 0.23
N GLY A 142 8.29 -2.52 0.13
CA GLY A 142 6.90 -2.96 -0.08
C GLY A 142 6.72 -3.67 -1.42
N ASP A 143 7.36 -3.18 -2.48
CA ASP A 143 7.34 -3.84 -3.80
C ASP A 143 8.00 -5.22 -3.76
N ALA A 144 9.17 -5.32 -3.13
CA ALA A 144 9.88 -6.59 -2.96
C ALA A 144 9.07 -7.60 -2.14
N LEU A 145 8.43 -7.14 -1.04
CA LEU A 145 7.54 -7.98 -0.23
C LEU A 145 6.36 -8.50 -1.06
N ARG A 146 5.74 -7.67 -1.89
CA ARG A 146 4.65 -8.06 -2.78
C ARG A 146 5.08 -9.14 -3.78
N VAL A 147 6.30 -9.04 -4.32
CA VAL A 147 6.88 -10.05 -5.22
C VAL A 147 7.12 -11.36 -4.45
N LEU A 148 7.73 -11.30 -3.27
CA LEU A 148 7.93 -12.46 -2.38
C LEU A 148 6.62 -13.16 -2.03
N LEU A 149 5.57 -12.40 -1.70
CA LEU A 149 4.23 -12.93 -1.43
C LEU A 149 3.64 -13.64 -2.64
N THR A 150 3.75 -13.03 -3.82
CA THR A 150 3.21 -13.60 -5.06
C THR A 150 3.88 -14.93 -5.44
N ASP A 151 5.19 -15.02 -5.29
CA ASP A 151 5.95 -16.24 -5.60
C ASP A 151 5.84 -17.28 -4.48
N GLY A 152 5.98 -16.85 -3.22
CA GLY A 152 6.03 -17.73 -2.05
C GLY A 152 4.70 -18.42 -1.75
N ARG A 153 3.56 -17.76 -1.93
CA ARG A 153 2.23 -18.39 -1.78
C ARG A 153 2.06 -19.61 -2.67
N ARG A 154 2.61 -19.57 -3.87
CA ARG A 154 2.52 -20.68 -4.83
C ARG A 154 3.51 -21.80 -4.54
N ARG A 155 4.64 -21.50 -3.89
CA ARG A 155 5.71 -22.46 -3.65
C ARG A 155 5.60 -23.12 -2.29
N ASP A 156 5.70 -22.31 -1.24
CA ASP A 156 5.67 -22.73 0.16
C ASP A 156 5.23 -21.57 1.04
N PRO A 157 3.90 -21.41 1.25
CA PRO A 157 3.36 -20.34 2.08
C PRO A 157 3.83 -20.42 3.54
N ARG A 158 4.14 -21.62 4.05
CA ARG A 158 4.64 -21.79 5.42
C ARG A 158 6.06 -21.28 5.56
N ALA A 159 6.96 -21.66 4.65
CA ALA A 159 8.33 -21.16 4.69
C ALA A 159 8.37 -19.63 4.52
N LEU A 160 7.48 -19.06 3.68
CA LEU A 160 7.34 -17.62 3.56
C LEU A 160 6.87 -16.98 4.86
N ALA A 161 5.85 -17.53 5.51
CA ALA A 161 5.35 -17.03 6.79
C ALA A 161 6.44 -17.06 7.88
N ASP A 162 7.22 -18.14 7.95
CA ASP A 162 8.34 -18.26 8.90
C ASP A 162 9.42 -17.20 8.64
N GLN A 163 9.73 -16.89 7.37
CA GLN A 163 10.67 -15.84 7.00
C GLN A 163 10.15 -14.45 7.37
N ILE A 164 8.86 -14.15 7.11
CA ILE A 164 8.24 -12.90 7.54
C ILE A 164 8.29 -12.78 9.07
N ALA A 165 7.90 -13.83 9.79
CA ALA A 165 7.90 -13.83 11.24
C ALA A 165 9.30 -13.55 11.84
N ALA A 166 10.36 -14.04 11.21
CA ALA A 166 11.74 -13.83 11.64
C ALA A 166 12.19 -12.35 11.55
N VAL A 167 11.63 -11.57 10.64
CA VAL A 167 11.99 -10.15 10.44
C VAL A 167 11.05 -9.17 11.12
N LEU A 168 9.92 -9.60 11.68
CA LEU A 168 8.94 -8.70 12.33
C LEU A 168 9.55 -7.87 13.47
N THR A 169 10.30 -8.51 14.37
CA THR A 169 10.89 -7.81 15.52
C THR A 169 12.01 -6.85 15.11
N PRO A 170 12.98 -7.24 14.27
CA PRO A 170 14.01 -6.32 13.79
C PRO A 170 13.47 -5.11 13.01
N LEU A 171 12.33 -5.24 12.34
CA LEU A 171 11.75 -4.21 11.47
C LEU A 171 10.50 -3.52 12.06
N ALA A 172 10.21 -3.71 13.35
CA ALA A 172 8.96 -3.24 13.98
C ALA A 172 8.75 -1.71 13.92
N GLU A 173 9.83 -0.95 13.84
CA GLU A 173 9.80 0.53 13.85
C GLU A 173 10.06 1.14 12.45
N THR A 174 9.87 0.37 11.38
CA THR A 174 10.15 0.77 10.00
C THR A 174 8.87 0.94 9.19
N ASP A 175 8.97 1.62 8.04
CA ASP A 175 7.82 1.88 7.17
C ASP A 175 7.20 0.61 6.56
N VAL A 176 7.93 -0.51 6.49
CA VAL A 176 7.42 -1.79 5.99
C VAL A 176 6.75 -2.66 7.08
N ALA A 177 6.80 -2.24 8.35
CA ALA A 177 6.36 -3.05 9.48
C ALA A 177 4.90 -3.51 9.39
N ASP A 178 3.97 -2.59 9.10
CA ASP A 178 2.55 -2.89 8.95
C ASP A 178 2.26 -3.84 7.79
N ASN A 179 2.98 -3.68 6.68
CA ASN A 179 2.88 -4.57 5.52
C ASN A 179 3.36 -5.99 5.85
N LEU A 180 4.40 -6.13 6.67
CA LEU A 180 4.89 -7.44 7.13
C LEU A 180 3.88 -8.12 8.07
N VAL A 181 3.33 -7.38 9.05
CA VAL A 181 2.29 -7.88 9.95
C VAL A 181 1.05 -8.28 9.19
N TRP A 182 0.59 -7.42 8.27
CA TRP A 182 -0.54 -7.71 7.39
C TRP A 182 -0.31 -8.98 6.56
N SER A 183 0.84 -9.09 5.92
CA SER A 183 1.17 -10.22 5.06
C SER A 183 1.19 -11.54 5.81
N LEU A 184 1.72 -11.53 7.05
CA LEU A 184 1.72 -12.71 7.90
C LEU A 184 0.32 -13.07 8.39
N ALA A 185 -0.53 -12.05 8.70
CA ALA A 185 -1.92 -12.26 9.06
C ALA A 185 -2.70 -12.91 7.91
N ASP A 186 -2.57 -12.35 6.72
CA ASP A 186 -3.24 -12.82 5.51
C ASP A 186 -2.82 -14.25 5.11
N LEU A 187 -1.53 -14.59 5.21
CA LEU A 187 -1.05 -15.97 5.02
C LEU A 187 -1.66 -16.94 6.05
N ASN A 188 -1.77 -16.53 7.31
CA ASN A 188 -2.39 -17.35 8.35
C ASN A 188 -3.88 -17.55 8.11
N GLU A 189 -4.60 -16.51 7.64
CA GLU A 189 -6.04 -16.58 7.36
C GLU A 189 -6.33 -17.49 6.16
N HIS A 190 -5.62 -17.30 5.05
CA HIS A 190 -6.03 -17.88 3.78
C HIS A 190 -5.28 -19.14 3.37
N GLU A 191 -3.99 -19.26 3.75
CA GLU A 191 -3.11 -20.34 3.28
C GLU A 191 -2.82 -21.38 4.37
N LEU A 192 -2.66 -20.93 5.62
CA LEU A 192 -2.23 -21.81 6.71
C LEU A 192 -3.38 -22.32 7.58
N GLY A 193 -4.59 -21.79 7.40
CA GLY A 193 -5.77 -22.22 8.15
C GLY A 193 -5.64 -21.95 9.66
N ASN A 194 -5.02 -20.83 10.04
CA ASN A 194 -4.79 -20.47 11.43
C ASN A 194 -5.46 -19.11 11.76
N PRO A 195 -6.81 -19.10 11.84
CA PRO A 195 -7.58 -17.84 12.01
C PRO A 195 -7.31 -17.13 13.35
N GLU A 196 -6.95 -17.87 14.41
CA GLU A 196 -6.59 -17.28 15.70
C GLU A 196 -5.31 -16.43 15.60
N ALA A 197 -4.27 -16.97 14.95
CA ALA A 197 -3.03 -16.23 14.72
C ALA A 197 -3.25 -15.05 13.77
N ALA A 198 -4.03 -15.24 12.71
CA ALA A 198 -4.39 -14.17 11.79
C ALA A 198 -5.07 -13.00 12.51
N ARG A 199 -6.10 -13.29 13.32
CA ARG A 199 -6.81 -12.31 14.14
C ARG A 199 -5.86 -11.55 15.06
N ALA A 200 -4.99 -12.27 15.78
CA ALA A 200 -4.05 -11.64 16.69
C ALA A 200 -3.07 -10.69 15.97
N LEU A 201 -2.65 -11.03 14.76
CA LEU A 201 -1.79 -10.19 13.93
C LEU A 201 -2.53 -8.95 13.40
N TYR A 202 -3.77 -9.11 12.90
CA TYR A 202 -4.59 -7.98 12.49
C TYR A 202 -4.86 -7.01 13.65
N ASP A 203 -5.12 -7.51 14.87
CA ASP A 203 -5.31 -6.69 16.06
C ASP A 203 -4.07 -5.85 16.43
N ARG A 204 -2.87 -6.25 16.01
CA ARG A 204 -1.64 -5.50 16.27
C ARG A 204 -1.55 -4.22 15.42
N ILE A 205 -1.97 -4.26 14.16
CA ILE A 205 -1.79 -3.13 13.22
C ILE A 205 -2.34 -1.80 13.77
N PRO A 206 -3.60 -1.71 14.26
CA PRO A 206 -4.11 -0.45 14.81
C PRO A 206 -3.44 -0.02 16.12
N VAL A 207 -2.69 -0.89 16.78
CA VAL A 207 -1.98 -0.62 18.05
C VAL A 207 -0.53 -0.24 17.78
N ASP A 208 0.18 -1.06 17.00
CA ASP A 208 1.61 -0.90 16.73
C ASP A 208 1.86 0.23 15.71
N THR A 209 0.97 0.35 14.71
CA THR A 209 1.07 1.33 13.62
C THR A 209 -0.25 2.09 13.41
N PRO A 210 -0.67 2.96 14.35
CA PRO A 210 -1.99 3.62 14.32
C PRO A 210 -2.20 4.56 13.12
N ALA A 211 -1.12 5.01 12.49
CA ALA A 211 -1.15 5.82 11.26
C ALA A 211 -1.19 4.99 9.97
N SER A 212 -1.13 3.66 10.07
CA SER A 212 -1.14 2.76 8.91
C SER A 212 -2.42 2.88 8.09
N GLY A 213 -2.24 2.83 6.78
CA GLY A 213 -3.34 2.71 5.82
C GLY A 213 -4.11 1.39 5.94
N LEU A 214 -3.51 0.36 6.52
CA LEU A 214 -4.10 -0.97 6.70
C LEU A 214 -4.93 -1.10 8.00
N ARG A 215 -4.98 -0.04 8.83
CA ARG A 215 -5.63 -0.05 10.14
C ARG A 215 -7.10 -0.49 10.09
N ASP A 216 -7.86 0.05 9.16
CA ASP A 216 -9.29 -0.19 9.06
C ASP A 216 -9.59 -1.55 8.43
N ASP A 217 -8.80 -1.94 7.41
CA ASP A 217 -8.84 -3.29 6.85
C ASP A 217 -8.54 -4.34 7.93
N ALA A 218 -7.52 -4.10 8.75
CA ALA A 218 -7.14 -5.00 9.83
C ALA A 218 -8.25 -5.16 10.88
N ARG A 219 -8.93 -4.06 11.27
CA ARG A 219 -10.09 -4.12 12.18
C ARG A 219 -11.25 -4.91 11.58
N TRP A 220 -11.50 -4.73 10.29
CA TRP A 220 -12.54 -5.46 9.58
C TRP A 220 -12.24 -6.97 9.55
N HIS A 221 -11.04 -7.38 9.15
CA HIS A 221 -10.63 -8.78 9.13
C HIS A 221 -10.65 -9.39 10.53
N ALA A 222 -10.11 -8.71 11.53
CA ALA A 222 -10.12 -9.16 12.91
C ALA A 222 -11.55 -9.34 13.46
N ALA A 223 -12.48 -8.45 13.11
CA ALA A 223 -13.89 -8.58 13.50
C ALA A 223 -14.54 -9.82 12.86
N ARG A 224 -14.35 -10.04 11.56
CA ARG A 224 -14.87 -11.21 10.86
C ARG A 224 -14.32 -12.52 11.45
N LEU A 225 -13.02 -12.57 11.68
CA LEU A 225 -12.39 -13.73 12.30
C LEU A 225 -12.88 -13.95 13.73
N SER A 226 -13.12 -12.90 14.52
CA SER A 226 -13.72 -13.03 15.85
C SER A 226 -15.08 -13.70 15.81
N ARG A 227 -15.95 -13.27 14.90
CA ARG A 227 -17.27 -13.91 14.70
C ARG A 227 -17.12 -15.39 14.31
N GLN A 228 -16.24 -15.67 13.35
CA GLN A 228 -15.95 -17.04 12.88
C GLN A 228 -15.44 -17.96 14.00
N LEU A 229 -14.65 -17.42 14.91
CA LEU A 229 -14.08 -18.12 16.07
C LEU A 229 -15.05 -18.23 17.27
N GLY A 230 -16.30 -17.78 17.11
CA GLY A 230 -17.30 -17.84 18.17
C GLY A 230 -17.13 -16.77 19.25
N ASP A 231 -16.47 -15.65 18.93
CA ASP A 231 -16.34 -14.47 19.79
C ASP A 231 -17.13 -13.28 19.20
N PRO A 232 -18.48 -13.33 19.22
CA PRO A 232 -19.31 -12.24 18.67
C PRO A 232 -19.18 -10.93 19.47
N ALA A 233 -18.91 -11.00 20.76
CA ALA A 233 -18.68 -9.79 21.58
C ALA A 233 -17.39 -9.08 21.17
N GLY A 234 -16.32 -9.83 20.95
CA GLY A 234 -15.06 -9.31 20.41
C GLY A 234 -15.21 -8.76 18.99
N ALA A 235 -16.05 -9.40 18.15
CA ALA A 235 -16.36 -8.89 16.82
C ALA A 235 -17.07 -7.51 16.90
N VAL A 236 -18.09 -7.39 17.74
CA VAL A 236 -18.81 -6.13 17.98
C VAL A 236 -17.86 -5.01 18.48
N ALA A 237 -16.95 -5.33 19.39
CA ALA A 237 -15.98 -4.36 19.90
C ALA A 237 -15.09 -3.81 18.77
N ARG A 238 -14.61 -4.67 17.87
CA ARG A 238 -13.77 -4.29 16.72
C ARG A 238 -14.52 -3.48 15.68
N LEU A 239 -15.77 -3.90 15.35
CA LEU A 239 -16.62 -3.13 14.43
C LEU A 239 -16.95 -1.74 14.98
N ARG A 240 -17.24 -1.61 16.29
CA ARG A 240 -17.45 -0.31 16.93
C ARG A 240 -16.19 0.55 16.90
N ALA A 241 -15.01 -0.04 17.12
CA ALA A 241 -13.74 0.67 17.01
C ALA A 241 -13.48 1.13 15.56
N LEU A 242 -13.81 0.33 14.55
CA LEU A 242 -13.77 0.71 13.13
C LEU A 242 -14.73 1.87 12.85
N LEU A 243 -15.98 1.76 13.27
CA LEU A 243 -17.01 2.79 13.05
C LEU A 243 -16.71 4.12 13.77
N ALA A 244 -15.90 4.09 14.84
CA ALA A 244 -15.45 5.29 15.54
C ALA A 244 -14.36 6.07 14.79
N THR A 245 -13.70 5.46 13.79
CA THR A 245 -12.60 6.07 13.03
C THR A 245 -13.06 6.90 11.82
N ARG A 246 -14.19 7.57 11.92
CA ARG A 246 -14.67 8.51 10.89
C ARG A 246 -13.77 9.74 10.76
N GLU A 247 -12.49 9.54 10.61
CA GLU A 247 -11.54 10.62 10.40
C GLU A 247 -11.58 11.08 8.95
N VAL A 248 -12.02 12.32 8.75
CA VAL A 248 -11.73 13.06 7.53
C VAL A 248 -10.28 13.50 7.65
N ALA A 249 -9.37 12.84 6.98
CA ALA A 249 -7.99 13.30 6.85
C ALA A 249 -7.95 14.56 5.98
N LEU A 250 -8.21 15.70 6.60
CA LEU A 250 -8.04 17.02 5.98
C LEU A 250 -6.53 17.20 5.70
N GLY A 251 -6.14 17.05 4.44
CA GLY A 251 -4.78 17.34 3.98
C GLY A 251 -4.03 16.20 3.31
N ALA A 252 -4.47 14.94 3.46
CA ALA A 252 -3.81 13.77 2.84
C ALA A 252 -4.72 12.98 1.88
N GLY A 253 -5.82 13.58 1.43
CA GLY A 253 -6.89 12.86 0.74
C GLY A 253 -7.83 12.21 1.75
N SER A 254 -9.13 12.20 1.44
CA SER A 254 -10.15 11.62 2.34
C SER A 254 -9.88 10.12 2.50
N TYR A 255 -9.42 9.75 3.67
CA TYR A 255 -9.36 8.37 4.07
C TYR A 255 -10.77 7.93 4.46
N PHE A 256 -11.58 7.61 3.46
CA PHE A 256 -12.82 6.89 3.69
C PHE A 256 -12.49 5.41 3.70
N SER A 257 -12.57 4.79 4.88
CA SER A 257 -12.57 3.33 4.93
C SER A 257 -13.71 2.81 4.07
N ILE A 258 -13.41 1.91 3.17
CA ILE A 258 -14.40 1.24 2.33
C ILE A 258 -15.31 0.30 3.12
N TRP A 259 -14.96 0.03 4.38
CA TRP A 259 -15.63 -0.95 5.25
C TRP A 259 -16.68 -0.37 6.19
N LEU A 260 -16.88 0.97 6.24
CA LEU A 260 -17.73 1.56 7.28
C LEU A 260 -19.21 1.17 7.16
N ASP A 261 -19.75 1.11 5.97
CA ASP A 261 -21.13 0.68 5.73
C ASP A 261 -21.29 -0.84 5.87
N ASP A 262 -20.33 -1.62 5.38
CA ASP A 262 -20.25 -3.06 5.64
C ASP A 262 -20.17 -3.36 7.14
N ALA A 263 -19.31 -2.64 7.88
CA ALA A 263 -19.18 -2.78 9.32
C ALA A 263 -20.45 -2.43 10.07
N GLN A 264 -21.20 -1.40 9.62
CA GLN A 264 -22.47 -1.01 10.21
C GLN A 264 -23.55 -2.08 9.99
N LEU A 265 -23.59 -2.67 8.79
CA LEU A 265 -24.51 -3.77 8.46
C LEU A 265 -24.16 -5.04 9.25
N GLU A 266 -22.87 -5.40 9.28
CA GLU A 266 -22.40 -6.61 9.97
C GLU A 266 -22.58 -6.50 11.49
N LEU A 267 -22.38 -5.32 12.08
CA LEU A 267 -22.69 -5.04 13.47
C LEU A 267 -24.15 -5.36 13.80
N GLY A 268 -25.08 -4.92 12.97
CA GLY A 268 -26.51 -5.23 13.15
C GLY A 268 -26.79 -6.72 13.10
N LYS A 269 -26.20 -7.45 12.17
CA LYS A 269 -26.36 -8.91 12.04
C LYS A 269 -25.82 -9.65 13.27
N ILE A 270 -24.63 -9.32 13.74
CA ILE A 270 -24.03 -9.96 14.93
C ILE A 270 -24.87 -9.69 16.17
N LEU A 271 -25.33 -8.45 16.38
CA LEU A 271 -26.21 -8.10 17.50
C LEU A 271 -27.48 -8.92 17.47
N ARG A 272 -28.14 -9.06 16.30
CA ARG A 272 -29.39 -9.81 16.15
C ARG A 272 -29.22 -11.31 16.28
N ASP A 273 -28.26 -11.88 15.53
CA ASP A 273 -28.22 -13.32 15.29
C ASP A 273 -27.33 -14.05 16.31
N ASP A 274 -26.24 -13.43 16.74
CA ASP A 274 -25.27 -14.09 17.62
C ASP A 274 -25.45 -13.67 19.09
N LEU A 275 -25.77 -12.40 19.34
CA LEU A 275 -25.92 -11.85 20.70
C LEU A 275 -27.38 -11.70 21.13
N HIS A 276 -28.33 -11.89 20.22
CA HIS A 276 -29.78 -11.73 20.46
C HIS A 276 -30.18 -10.35 21.01
N ASP A 277 -29.34 -9.32 20.78
CA ASP A 277 -29.65 -7.93 21.10
C ASP A 277 -30.44 -7.30 19.95
N LEU A 278 -31.75 -7.59 19.93
CA LEU A 278 -32.66 -7.07 18.89
C LEU A 278 -32.74 -5.54 18.92
N PRO A 279 -32.84 -4.84 20.08
CA PRO A 279 -32.82 -3.38 20.11
C PRO A 279 -31.53 -2.77 19.57
N GLY A 280 -30.39 -3.34 19.92
CA GLY A 280 -29.08 -2.93 19.38
C GLY A 280 -29.00 -3.12 17.86
N ALA A 281 -29.52 -4.24 17.35
CA ALA A 281 -29.58 -4.51 15.93
C ALA A 281 -30.45 -3.50 15.17
N VAL A 282 -31.65 -3.19 15.69
CA VAL A 282 -32.54 -2.15 15.14
C VAL A 282 -31.82 -0.81 15.04
N ALA A 283 -31.13 -0.43 16.12
CA ALA A 283 -30.33 0.80 16.12
C ALA A 283 -29.21 0.78 15.07
N ALA A 284 -28.50 -0.34 14.94
CA ALA A 284 -27.41 -0.48 13.98
C ALA A 284 -27.89 -0.40 12.54
N PHE A 285 -28.92 -1.17 12.16
CA PHE A 285 -29.48 -1.14 10.81
C PHE A 285 -30.12 0.20 10.47
N GLY A 286 -30.82 0.83 11.43
CA GLY A 286 -31.44 2.14 11.24
C GLY A 286 -30.48 3.27 10.99
N ARG A 287 -29.24 3.17 11.49
CA ARG A 287 -28.18 4.17 11.28
C ARG A 287 -27.56 4.14 9.89
N LEU A 288 -27.48 2.96 9.24
CA LEU A 288 -26.78 2.82 7.96
C LEU A 288 -27.28 3.80 6.88
N PRO A 289 -28.57 3.91 6.56
CA PRO A 289 -29.04 4.85 5.54
C PRO A 289 -28.90 6.32 5.95
N LEU A 290 -28.72 6.62 7.23
CA LEU A 290 -28.52 7.97 7.75
C LEU A 290 -27.05 8.36 7.70
N ASP A 291 -26.19 7.47 8.13
CA ASP A 291 -24.77 7.70 8.26
C ASP A 291 -24.02 7.53 6.91
N TYR A 292 -24.56 6.69 6.02
CA TYR A 292 -23.98 6.35 4.71
C TYR A 292 -25.01 6.53 3.58
N PRO A 293 -25.45 7.77 3.29
CA PRO A 293 -26.52 8.02 2.31
C PRO A 293 -26.16 7.65 0.86
N ALA A 294 -24.88 7.46 0.56
CA ALA A 294 -24.39 7.00 -0.76
C ALA A 294 -24.14 5.49 -0.83
N SER A 295 -24.30 4.75 0.29
CA SER A 295 -24.06 3.30 0.32
C SER A 295 -25.06 2.54 -0.53
N ILE A 296 -24.58 1.52 -1.21
CA ILE A 296 -25.41 0.55 -1.95
C ILE A 296 -26.12 -0.43 -1.01
N LEU A 297 -25.71 -0.49 0.28
CA LEU A 297 -26.25 -1.42 1.28
C LEU A 297 -27.49 -0.88 2.01
N ARG A 298 -28.05 0.27 1.59
CA ARG A 298 -29.18 0.90 2.26
C ARG A 298 -30.47 0.07 2.18
N ASP A 299 -30.70 -0.60 1.07
CA ASP A 299 -31.84 -1.51 0.93
C ASP A 299 -31.65 -2.81 1.71
N ASP A 300 -30.41 -3.35 1.73
CA ASP A 300 -30.04 -4.45 2.63
C ASP A 300 -30.35 -4.08 4.09
N ALA A 301 -29.91 -2.91 4.54
CA ALA A 301 -30.11 -2.46 5.92
C ALA A 301 -31.60 -2.26 6.26
N LEU A 302 -32.41 -1.70 5.36
CA LEU A 302 -33.84 -1.53 5.57
C LEU A 302 -34.56 -2.90 5.64
N TYR A 303 -34.18 -3.85 4.81
CA TYR A 303 -34.74 -5.20 4.87
C TYR A 303 -34.36 -5.90 6.17
N GLU A 304 -33.08 -5.86 6.57
CA GLU A 304 -32.63 -6.46 7.84
C GLU A 304 -33.28 -5.79 9.07
N LEU A 305 -33.50 -4.48 8.99
CA LEU A 305 -34.27 -3.73 10.00
C LEU A 305 -35.72 -4.27 10.12
N ALA A 306 -36.42 -4.43 9.00
CA ALA A 306 -37.77 -4.94 9.00
C ALA A 306 -37.85 -6.36 9.56
N VAL A 307 -36.94 -7.25 9.14
CA VAL A 307 -36.84 -8.62 9.69
C VAL A 307 -36.57 -8.60 11.19
N THR A 308 -35.74 -7.66 11.67
CA THR A 308 -35.48 -7.55 13.11
C THR A 308 -36.67 -7.06 13.91
N LEU A 309 -37.41 -6.07 13.40
CA LEU A 309 -38.66 -5.56 13.99
C LEU A 309 -39.74 -6.67 14.07
N GLU A 310 -39.82 -7.49 13.01
CA GLU A 310 -40.74 -8.64 13.02
C GLU A 310 -40.36 -9.66 14.11
N ARG A 311 -39.07 -9.95 14.31
CA ARG A 311 -38.60 -10.79 15.43
C ARG A 311 -38.92 -10.17 16.80
N MET A 312 -38.99 -8.84 16.90
CA MET A 312 -39.45 -8.12 18.09
C MET A 312 -40.97 -8.11 18.25
N ARG A 313 -41.71 -8.67 17.30
CA ARG A 313 -43.17 -8.65 17.20
C ARG A 313 -43.77 -7.24 16.99
N ASP A 314 -42.95 -6.32 16.43
CA ASP A 314 -43.39 -4.99 16.01
C ASP A 314 -43.73 -5.00 14.51
N HIS A 315 -44.76 -5.75 14.17
CA HIS A 315 -45.24 -5.90 12.79
C HIS A 315 -45.60 -4.54 12.12
N PRO A 316 -46.25 -3.56 12.81
CA PRO A 316 -46.50 -2.27 12.20
C PRO A 316 -45.25 -1.52 11.78
N ALA A 317 -44.20 -1.52 12.61
CA ALA A 317 -42.93 -0.88 12.28
C ALA A 317 -42.19 -1.63 11.17
N ALA A 318 -42.26 -2.96 11.15
CA ALA A 318 -41.73 -3.79 10.08
C ALA A 318 -42.35 -3.43 8.73
N CYS A 319 -43.68 -3.38 8.64
CA CYS A 319 -44.40 -3.01 7.42
C CYS A 319 -44.12 -1.57 6.98
N ALA A 320 -44.04 -0.62 7.91
CA ALA A 320 -43.65 0.75 7.60
C ALA A 320 -42.23 0.83 7.02
N THR A 321 -41.31 0.01 7.53
CA THR A 321 -39.91 -0.07 7.03
C THR A 321 -39.86 -0.66 5.61
N LEU A 322 -40.65 -1.72 5.34
CA LEU A 322 -40.77 -2.30 4.01
C LEU A 322 -41.39 -1.35 2.99
N ALA A 323 -42.37 -0.56 3.40
CA ALA A 323 -42.98 0.48 2.57
C ALA A 323 -41.92 1.56 2.19
N ARG A 324 -41.06 1.95 3.14
CA ARG A 324 -39.93 2.84 2.86
C ARG A 324 -38.94 2.20 1.86
N LEU A 325 -38.59 0.92 2.05
CA LEU A 325 -37.74 0.19 1.12
C LEU A 325 -38.31 0.20 -0.29
N ALA A 326 -39.59 -0.16 -0.45
CA ALA A 326 -40.29 -0.17 -1.74
C ALA A 326 -40.33 1.21 -2.41
N THR A 327 -40.50 2.28 -1.62
CA THR A 327 -40.56 3.64 -2.13
C THR A 327 -39.20 4.17 -2.55
N GLN A 328 -38.16 3.87 -1.78
CA GLN A 328 -36.82 4.41 -2.01
C GLN A 328 -35.97 3.55 -2.97
N PHE A 329 -36.27 2.25 -3.07
CA PHE A 329 -35.51 1.26 -3.82
C PHE A 329 -36.46 0.34 -4.60
N ALA A 330 -37.12 0.91 -5.60
CA ALA A 330 -38.19 0.19 -6.37
C ALA A 330 -37.64 -1.09 -7.08
N ASP A 331 -36.37 -1.13 -7.39
CA ASP A 331 -35.72 -2.28 -8.05
C ASP A 331 -34.99 -3.22 -7.06
N SER A 332 -35.19 -3.04 -5.74
CA SER A 332 -34.52 -3.87 -4.75
C SER A 332 -34.97 -5.33 -4.80
N LYS A 333 -34.01 -6.25 -4.74
CA LYS A 333 -34.22 -7.70 -4.61
C LYS A 333 -35.07 -8.09 -3.39
N TYR A 334 -35.19 -7.20 -2.40
CA TYR A 334 -35.88 -7.45 -1.14
C TYR A 334 -37.38 -7.16 -1.17
N ILE A 335 -37.88 -6.51 -2.21
CA ILE A 335 -39.34 -6.23 -2.32
C ILE A 335 -40.16 -7.52 -2.32
N ALA A 336 -39.76 -8.52 -3.08
CA ALA A 336 -40.42 -9.81 -3.12
C ALA A 336 -40.38 -10.52 -1.77
N ARG A 337 -39.19 -10.52 -1.13
CA ARG A 337 -39.00 -11.14 0.19
C ARG A 337 -39.77 -10.41 1.31
N GLY A 338 -39.90 -9.08 1.21
CA GLY A 338 -40.69 -8.29 2.18
C GLY A 338 -42.17 -8.68 2.21
N ARG A 339 -42.75 -9.09 1.08
CA ARG A 339 -44.12 -9.57 1.02
C ARG A 339 -44.35 -10.86 1.82
N GLU A 340 -43.33 -11.70 2.00
CA GLU A 340 -43.40 -12.91 2.82
C GLU A 340 -43.58 -12.62 4.32
N LEU A 341 -43.29 -11.39 4.76
CA LEU A 341 -43.53 -10.94 6.13
C LEU A 341 -44.97 -10.50 6.39
N GLY A 342 -45.83 -10.62 5.39
CA GLY A 342 -47.29 -10.35 5.54
C GLY A 342 -47.64 -8.86 5.41
N CYS A 343 -46.73 -8.03 4.88
CA CYS A 343 -47.00 -6.66 4.55
C CYS A 343 -47.34 -6.54 3.06
#